data_f98e84de2273a552af1a1088e4b899cc
#
_entry.id   f98e84de2273a552af1a1088e4b899cc
#
_cell.length_a   1.000
_cell.length_b   1.000
_cell.length_c   1.000
_cell.angle_alpha   90.00
_cell.angle_beta   90.00
_cell.angle_gamma   90.00
#
_symmetry.space_group_name_H-M   'P 1'
#
loop_
_entity.id
_entity.type
_entity.pdbx_description
1 polymer ?
#
loop_
_entity_poly.entity_id
_entity_poly.type
_entity_poly.pdbx_seq_one_letter_code
_entity_poly.pdbx_strand_id
1 'polypeptide(L)'
;MKDQQNGSPGWFAWIADRGVVFWRIFLLIVAGGFLALAYFINGRLSQIEQNLEYKAPQGSGHVEVVGMPDVIAKGQTVFVPAYSHVYHQNGRPFSVTTTLSVHNTDPTEAIVVSSIEYFDTGGKLVRKYIDQPKRVTPLGSMEILVTEKEVEGGSGAKFIVKWVAEKQIHEPVIQSVMVGTSGGQGLSFICNGIVLDEVKVD
;
A
#
# COMPACT_ATOMS: atom_id res chain seq x y z
N MET A 1 -66.74 44.45 38.95
CA MET A 1 -65.69 43.44 38.97
C MET A 1 -64.62 43.93 38.03
N LYS A 2 -63.45 44.29 38.60
CA LYS A 2 -62.33 44.86 37.85
C LYS A 2 -61.39 43.72 37.42
N ASP A 3 -61.23 43.51 36.13
CA ASP A 3 -60.19 42.66 35.56
C ASP A 3 -58.82 43.27 35.80
N GLN A 4 -58.01 42.64 36.60
CA GLN A 4 -56.58 42.95 36.72
C GLN A 4 -55.84 42.28 35.57
N GLN A 5 -55.50 43.01 34.53
CA GLN A 5 -54.48 42.63 33.56
C GLN A 5 -53.11 42.70 34.21
N ASN A 6 -52.59 41.56 34.53
CA ASN A 6 -51.20 41.41 35.01
C ASN A 6 -50.28 41.38 33.81
N GLY A 7 -49.97 42.59 33.25
CA GLY A 7 -48.95 42.73 32.23
C GLY A 7 -47.56 42.59 32.84
N SER A 8 -46.84 41.55 32.48
CA SER A 8 -45.42 41.46 32.85
C SER A 8 -44.66 42.67 32.31
N PRO A 9 -43.77 43.29 33.11
CA PRO A 9 -43.08 44.52 32.69
C PRO A 9 -42.25 44.24 31.43
N GLY A 10 -42.40 45.12 30.38
CA GLY A 10 -41.75 44.96 29.06
C GLY A 10 -40.23 44.87 29.06
N TRP A 11 -39.59 45.19 30.22
CA TRP A 11 -38.16 45.02 30.38
C TRP A 11 -37.74 43.52 30.53
N PHE A 12 -38.61 42.66 31.05
CA PHE A 12 -38.35 41.22 31.13
C PHE A 12 -38.34 40.57 29.76
N ALA A 13 -39.23 40.99 28.84
CA ALA A 13 -39.25 40.50 27.46
C ALA A 13 -37.99 40.94 26.72
N TRP A 14 -37.49 42.16 26.92
CA TRP A 14 -36.29 42.70 26.32
C TRP A 14 -35.00 42.00 26.79
N ILE A 15 -34.88 41.61 28.10
CA ILE A 15 -33.76 40.86 28.63
C ILE A 15 -33.78 39.42 28.11
N ALA A 16 -34.96 38.80 28.01
CA ALA A 16 -35.12 37.44 27.51
C ALA A 16 -34.70 37.34 26.03
N ASP A 17 -35.07 38.32 25.21
CA ASP A 17 -34.75 38.35 23.78
C ASP A 17 -33.24 38.54 23.53
N ARG A 18 -32.57 39.40 24.32
CA ARG A 18 -31.11 39.55 24.25
C ARG A 18 -30.35 38.31 24.73
N GLY A 19 -30.86 37.60 25.70
CA GLY A 19 -30.31 36.34 26.17
C GLY A 19 -30.33 35.27 25.07
N VAL A 20 -31.43 35.17 24.33
CA VAL A 20 -31.58 34.23 23.21
C VAL A 20 -30.61 34.58 22.06
N VAL A 21 -30.49 35.87 21.73
CA VAL A 21 -29.53 36.35 20.69
C VAL A 21 -28.10 36.05 21.11
N PHE A 22 -27.73 36.34 22.35
CA PHE A 22 -26.39 36.01 22.89
C PHE A 22 -26.08 34.51 22.82
N TRP A 23 -27.05 33.66 23.21
CA TRP A 23 -26.89 32.21 23.12
C TRP A 23 -26.71 31.71 21.68
N ARG A 24 -27.45 32.26 20.71
CA ARG A 24 -27.30 31.92 19.28
C ARG A 24 -25.93 32.30 18.74
N ILE A 25 -25.44 33.51 19.06
CA ILE A 25 -24.10 33.97 18.66
C ILE A 25 -23.03 33.09 19.30
N PHE A 26 -23.16 32.75 20.59
CA PHE A 26 -22.24 31.86 21.30
C PHE A 26 -22.19 30.50 20.64
N LEU A 27 -23.34 29.88 20.31
CA LEU A 27 -23.40 28.58 19.63
C LEU A 27 -22.76 28.63 18.22
N LEU A 28 -22.96 29.73 17.50
CA LEU A 28 -22.31 29.89 16.18
C LEU A 28 -20.79 30.00 16.29
N ILE A 29 -20.27 30.71 17.29
CA ILE A 29 -18.83 30.79 17.54
C ILE A 29 -18.26 29.42 17.93
N VAL A 30 -18.94 28.70 18.79
CA VAL A 30 -18.52 27.35 19.20
C VAL A 30 -18.55 26.39 18.00
N ALA A 31 -19.63 26.41 17.21
CA ALA A 31 -19.73 25.57 16.01
C ALA A 31 -18.65 25.94 14.97
N GLY A 32 -18.39 27.23 14.75
CA GLY A 32 -17.32 27.71 13.89
C GLY A 32 -15.92 27.27 14.38
N GLY A 33 -15.69 27.33 15.69
CA GLY A 33 -14.47 26.83 16.31
C GLY A 33 -14.26 25.32 16.12
N PHE A 34 -15.32 24.51 16.27
CA PHE A 34 -15.27 23.08 16.00
C PHE A 34 -14.97 22.77 14.53
N LEU A 35 -15.60 23.48 13.60
CA LEU A 35 -15.34 23.30 12.16
C LEU A 35 -13.90 23.68 11.79
N ALA A 36 -13.39 24.80 12.33
CA ALA A 36 -12.01 25.21 12.12
C ALA A 36 -11.00 24.18 12.69
N LEU A 37 -11.28 23.66 13.88
CA LEU A 37 -10.46 22.63 14.50
C LEU A 37 -10.49 21.31 13.70
N ALA A 38 -11.66 20.88 13.24
CA ALA A 38 -11.82 19.70 12.40
C ALA A 38 -11.05 19.84 11.08
N TYR A 39 -11.13 21.01 10.44
CA TYR A 39 -10.38 21.32 9.22
C TYR A 39 -8.87 21.29 9.47
N PHE A 40 -8.40 21.86 10.57
CA PHE A 40 -6.99 21.86 10.94
C PHE A 40 -6.46 20.44 11.23
N ILE A 41 -7.22 19.63 11.98
CA ILE A 41 -6.87 18.25 12.27
C ILE A 41 -6.81 17.42 10.98
N ASN A 42 -7.81 17.57 10.10
CA ASN A 42 -7.87 16.85 8.84
C ASN A 42 -6.67 17.20 7.92
N GLY A 43 -6.28 18.49 7.87
CA GLY A 43 -5.10 18.93 7.14
C GLY A 43 -3.78 18.38 7.72
N ARG A 44 -3.71 18.20 9.03
CA ARG A 44 -2.53 17.59 9.67
C ARG A 44 -2.45 16.10 9.45
N LEU A 45 -3.59 15.39 9.51
CA LEU A 45 -3.66 13.96 9.25
C LEU A 45 -3.25 13.62 7.81
N SER A 46 -3.76 14.37 6.81
CA SER A 46 -3.38 14.15 5.42
C SER A 46 -1.88 14.43 5.14
N GLN A 47 -1.27 15.39 5.83
CA GLN A 47 0.18 15.61 5.73
C GLN A 47 0.98 14.45 6.33
N ILE A 48 0.50 13.88 7.44
CA ILE A 48 1.13 12.70 8.05
C ILE A 48 1.00 11.48 7.15
N GLU A 49 -0.18 11.24 6.58
CA GLU A 49 -0.40 10.15 5.61
C GLU A 49 0.53 10.27 4.39
N GLN A 50 0.67 11.47 3.80
CA GLN A 50 1.56 11.69 2.67
C GLN A 50 3.04 11.48 3.01
N ASN A 51 3.45 11.80 4.24
CA ASN A 51 4.83 11.58 4.69
C ASN A 51 5.11 10.12 5.06
N LEU A 52 4.07 9.33 5.36
CA LEU A 52 4.15 7.90 5.64
C LEU A 52 3.93 7.05 4.37
N GLU A 53 3.53 7.68 3.25
CA GLU A 53 3.37 6.97 2.00
C GLU A 53 4.73 6.42 1.54
N TYR A 54 4.78 5.10 1.31
CA TYR A 54 5.98 4.44 0.79
C TYR A 54 6.44 5.11 -0.51
N LYS A 55 7.61 5.70 -0.46
CA LYS A 55 8.32 6.12 -1.67
C LYS A 55 9.37 5.06 -1.95
N ALA A 56 9.17 4.33 -3.03
CA ALA A 56 10.21 3.41 -3.51
C ALA A 56 11.54 4.18 -3.57
N PRO A 57 12.64 3.63 -3.05
CA PRO A 57 13.95 4.28 -3.11
C PRO A 57 14.25 4.69 -4.54
N GLN A 58 14.24 6.01 -4.82
CA GLN A 58 14.64 6.53 -6.11
C GLN A 58 16.16 6.44 -6.19
N GLY A 59 16.64 5.55 -7.09
CA GLY A 59 18.06 5.45 -7.38
C GLY A 59 18.86 4.66 -6.35
N SER A 60 18.37 3.49 -5.93
CA SER A 60 19.31 2.47 -5.46
C SER A 60 20.19 2.12 -6.66
N GLY A 61 21.48 2.45 -6.62
CA GLY A 61 22.46 2.11 -7.68
C GLY A 61 22.57 0.59 -7.94
N HIS A 62 21.62 -0.18 -7.46
CA HIS A 62 21.49 -1.63 -7.57
C HIS A 62 20.53 -2.07 -8.68
N VAL A 63 19.70 -1.15 -9.23
CA VAL A 63 18.72 -1.47 -10.29
C VAL A 63 18.83 -0.45 -11.41
N GLU A 64 19.13 -0.92 -12.62
CA GLU A 64 19.29 -0.11 -13.82
C GLU A 64 18.41 -0.66 -14.95
N VAL A 65 17.81 0.22 -15.76
CA VAL A 65 17.10 -0.18 -16.97
C VAL A 65 18.12 -0.57 -18.04
N VAL A 66 17.98 -1.75 -18.60
CA VAL A 66 18.89 -2.30 -19.60
C VAL A 66 18.10 -2.96 -20.74
N GLY A 67 18.80 -3.31 -21.84
CA GLY A 67 18.27 -4.25 -22.83
C GLY A 67 18.33 -5.70 -22.35
N MET A 68 17.67 -6.61 -23.07
CA MET A 68 17.90 -8.05 -22.87
C MET A 68 19.33 -8.38 -23.27
N PRO A 69 20.03 -9.26 -22.53
CA PRO A 69 21.36 -9.70 -22.91
C PRO A 69 21.32 -10.55 -24.20
N ASP A 70 22.37 -10.40 -25.02
CA ASP A 70 22.51 -11.17 -26.28
C ASP A 70 22.76 -12.66 -26.01
N VAL A 71 23.41 -12.98 -24.89
CA VAL A 71 23.70 -14.35 -24.46
C VAL A 71 23.01 -14.60 -23.13
N ILE A 72 22.28 -15.68 -23.06
CA ILE A 72 21.61 -16.14 -21.85
C ILE A 72 22.19 -17.49 -21.47
N ALA A 73 22.94 -17.54 -20.36
CA ALA A 73 23.51 -18.79 -19.84
C ALA A 73 22.63 -19.43 -18.75
N LYS A 74 21.79 -18.64 -18.08
CA LYS A 74 20.84 -19.11 -17.05
C LYS A 74 19.62 -18.19 -16.99
N GLY A 75 18.47 -18.76 -16.64
CA GLY A 75 17.26 -17.99 -16.44
C GLY A 75 16.12 -18.87 -15.97
N GLN A 76 15.15 -18.26 -15.30
CA GLN A 76 13.99 -18.95 -14.75
C GLN A 76 12.72 -18.12 -14.87
N THR A 77 11.60 -18.82 -14.94
CA THR A 77 10.26 -18.29 -14.66
C THR A 77 9.83 -18.77 -13.28
N VAL A 78 9.56 -17.84 -12.38
CA VAL A 78 9.30 -18.12 -10.97
C VAL A 78 7.89 -17.67 -10.61
N PHE A 79 7.10 -18.57 -10.00
CA PHE A 79 5.80 -18.30 -9.41
C PHE A 79 5.99 -17.90 -7.94
N VAL A 80 5.41 -16.75 -7.55
CA VAL A 80 5.51 -16.27 -6.17
C VAL A 80 4.09 -15.97 -5.65
N PRO A 81 3.58 -16.68 -4.64
CA PRO A 81 2.30 -16.35 -4.03
C PRO A 81 2.30 -14.92 -3.49
N ALA A 82 1.17 -14.20 -3.65
CA ALA A 82 1.02 -12.83 -3.17
C ALA A 82 -0.44 -12.60 -2.79
N TYR A 83 -0.72 -12.53 -1.52
CA TYR A 83 -2.08 -12.42 -1.02
C TYR A 83 -2.43 -10.96 -0.76
N SER A 84 -3.60 -10.47 -1.23
CA SER A 84 -4.13 -9.17 -0.81
C SER A 84 -4.78 -9.25 0.57
N HIS A 85 -5.24 -10.44 0.94
CA HIS A 85 -5.82 -10.74 2.26
C HIS A 85 -5.75 -12.24 2.54
N VAL A 86 -5.79 -12.59 3.82
CA VAL A 86 -5.98 -13.96 4.31
C VAL A 86 -7.25 -14.02 5.16
N TYR A 87 -7.81 -15.21 5.34
CA TYR A 87 -9.03 -15.35 6.13
C TYR A 87 -8.69 -15.74 7.58
N HIS A 88 -9.42 -15.12 8.52
CA HIS A 88 -9.35 -15.44 9.94
C HIS A 88 -10.74 -15.42 10.57
N GLN A 89 -10.88 -15.86 11.82
CA GLN A 89 -12.11 -15.76 12.63
C GLN A 89 -13.41 -15.98 11.82
N ASN A 90 -13.70 -17.21 11.44
CA ASN A 90 -14.92 -17.59 10.69
C ASN A 90 -15.01 -16.97 9.28
N GLY A 91 -13.89 -16.80 8.60
CA GLY A 91 -13.82 -16.35 7.21
C GLY A 91 -13.82 -14.84 7.00
N ARG A 92 -13.50 -14.05 8.03
CA ARG A 92 -13.28 -12.62 7.87
C ARG A 92 -11.97 -12.35 7.13
N PRO A 93 -11.94 -11.47 6.12
CA PRO A 93 -10.70 -11.11 5.46
C PRO A 93 -9.84 -10.23 6.38
N PHE A 94 -8.54 -10.53 6.42
CA PHE A 94 -7.50 -9.74 7.05
C PHE A 94 -6.58 -9.22 5.94
N SER A 95 -6.65 -7.93 5.63
CA SER A 95 -5.89 -7.31 4.55
C SER A 95 -4.40 -7.27 4.89
N VAL A 96 -3.57 -7.48 3.87
CA VAL A 96 -2.11 -7.43 3.99
C VAL A 96 -1.51 -6.62 2.85
N THR A 97 -0.42 -5.94 3.15
CA THR A 97 0.49 -5.34 2.18
C THR A 97 1.51 -6.39 1.78
N THR A 98 1.73 -6.56 0.48
CA THR A 98 2.68 -7.53 -0.06
C THR A 98 3.89 -6.82 -0.65
N THR A 99 5.09 -7.19 -0.21
CA THR A 99 6.36 -6.79 -0.84
C THR A 99 6.95 -7.99 -1.57
N LEU A 100 7.02 -7.93 -2.90
CA LEU A 100 7.84 -8.86 -3.68
C LEU A 100 9.28 -8.40 -3.61
N SER A 101 10.19 -9.29 -3.23
CA SER A 101 11.63 -9.03 -3.21
C SER A 101 12.37 -10.01 -4.13
N VAL A 102 13.24 -9.46 -4.97
CA VAL A 102 14.16 -10.20 -5.84
C VAL A 102 15.57 -9.88 -5.40
N HIS A 103 16.26 -10.82 -4.78
CA HIS A 103 17.65 -10.66 -4.29
C HIS A 103 18.60 -11.39 -5.19
N ASN A 104 19.54 -10.69 -5.82
CA ASN A 104 20.66 -11.32 -6.47
C ASN A 104 21.63 -11.84 -5.40
N THR A 105 21.80 -13.14 -5.34
CA THR A 105 22.66 -13.81 -4.36
C THR A 105 24.09 -14.04 -4.85
N ASP A 106 24.35 -13.74 -6.13
CA ASP A 106 25.68 -13.89 -6.70
C ASP A 106 26.56 -12.69 -6.28
N PRO A 107 27.79 -12.93 -5.77
CA PRO A 107 28.67 -11.87 -5.30
C PRO A 107 29.38 -11.12 -6.44
N THR A 108 29.40 -11.63 -7.65
CA THR A 108 30.21 -11.12 -8.77
C THR A 108 29.41 -10.77 -10.00
N GLU A 109 28.31 -11.47 -10.26
CA GLU A 109 27.56 -11.37 -11.50
C GLU A 109 26.18 -10.76 -11.26
N ALA A 110 25.69 -9.98 -12.23
CA ALA A 110 24.39 -9.37 -12.20
C ALA A 110 23.33 -10.31 -12.80
N ILE A 111 22.09 -10.11 -12.42
CA ILE A 111 20.91 -10.68 -13.06
C ILE A 111 20.13 -9.61 -13.80
N VAL A 112 19.36 -10.00 -14.82
CA VAL A 112 18.41 -9.14 -15.51
C VAL A 112 17.01 -9.68 -15.27
N VAL A 113 16.18 -8.92 -14.54
CA VAL A 113 14.76 -9.19 -14.38
C VAL A 113 14.05 -8.68 -15.62
N SER A 114 13.54 -9.60 -16.44
CA SER A 114 12.93 -9.27 -17.72
C SER A 114 11.44 -8.99 -17.65
N SER A 115 10.73 -9.56 -16.66
CA SER A 115 9.29 -9.37 -16.47
C SER A 115 8.88 -9.60 -15.03
N ILE A 116 7.97 -8.75 -14.52
CA ILE A 116 7.22 -8.97 -13.29
C ILE A 116 5.75 -8.71 -13.59
N GLU A 117 4.96 -9.75 -13.58
CA GLU A 117 3.53 -9.73 -13.87
C GLU A 117 2.74 -10.17 -12.63
N TYR A 118 1.68 -9.46 -12.31
CA TYR A 118 0.80 -9.72 -11.17
C TYR A 118 -0.56 -10.22 -11.66
N PHE A 119 -1.00 -11.34 -11.15
CA PHE A 119 -2.24 -12.02 -11.52
C PHE A 119 -3.17 -12.12 -10.32
N ASP A 120 -4.47 -12.05 -10.56
CA ASP A 120 -5.49 -12.27 -9.56
C ASP A 120 -5.69 -13.77 -9.24
N THR A 121 -6.59 -14.04 -8.29
CA THR A 121 -6.99 -15.41 -7.90
C THR A 121 -7.52 -16.21 -9.09
N GLY A 122 -8.21 -15.57 -10.05
CA GLY A 122 -8.76 -16.21 -11.24
C GLY A 122 -7.72 -16.46 -12.35
N GLY A 123 -6.48 -16.00 -12.20
CA GLY A 123 -5.42 -16.11 -13.20
C GLY A 123 -5.45 -15.02 -14.27
N LYS A 124 -6.23 -13.96 -14.07
CA LYS A 124 -6.24 -12.80 -14.96
C LYS A 124 -5.08 -11.88 -14.61
N LEU A 125 -4.36 -11.40 -15.64
CA LEU A 125 -3.33 -10.37 -15.49
C LEU A 125 -3.96 -9.07 -14.98
N VAL A 126 -3.51 -8.60 -13.82
CA VAL A 126 -3.91 -7.34 -13.21
C VAL A 126 -2.96 -6.22 -13.62
N ARG A 127 -1.64 -6.48 -13.49
CA ARG A 127 -0.63 -5.45 -13.73
C ARG A 127 0.71 -6.03 -14.17
N LYS A 128 1.42 -5.27 -15.01
CA LYS A 128 2.87 -5.43 -15.25
C LYS A 128 3.60 -4.35 -14.46
N TYR A 129 4.59 -4.77 -13.66
CA TYR A 129 5.33 -3.85 -12.79
C TYR A 129 6.60 -3.29 -13.40
N ILE A 130 7.10 -3.94 -14.45
CA ILE A 130 8.23 -3.44 -15.22
C ILE A 130 7.90 -3.50 -16.72
N ASP A 131 8.18 -2.40 -17.42
CA ASP A 131 7.97 -2.26 -18.87
C ASP A 131 9.24 -2.58 -19.67
N GLN A 132 10.39 -2.47 -19.02
CA GLN A 132 11.71 -2.73 -19.59
C GLN A 132 12.53 -3.58 -18.64
N PRO A 133 13.42 -4.47 -19.16
CA PRO A 133 14.29 -5.29 -18.33
C PRO A 133 15.12 -4.43 -17.36
N LYS A 134 15.31 -4.92 -16.17
CA LYS A 134 16.06 -4.25 -15.11
C LYS A 134 17.21 -5.12 -14.63
N ARG A 135 18.40 -4.56 -14.65
CA ARG A 135 19.60 -5.19 -14.12
C ARG A 135 19.66 -5.00 -12.61
N VAL A 136 19.88 -6.08 -11.91
CA VAL A 136 20.13 -6.09 -10.46
C VAL A 136 21.61 -6.48 -10.25
N THR A 137 22.37 -5.56 -9.66
CA THR A 137 23.81 -5.75 -9.43
C THR A 137 24.11 -6.92 -8.50
N PRO A 138 25.35 -7.42 -8.45
CA PRO A 138 25.77 -8.43 -7.49
C PRO A 138 25.37 -8.06 -6.07
N LEU A 139 24.78 -9.01 -5.32
CA LEU A 139 24.26 -8.82 -3.95
C LEU A 139 23.21 -7.70 -3.82
N GLY A 140 22.74 -7.15 -4.94
CA GLY A 140 21.67 -6.15 -4.96
C GLY A 140 20.29 -6.76 -4.84
N SER A 141 19.29 -5.92 -4.59
CA SER A 141 17.89 -6.31 -4.53
C SER A 141 16.98 -5.32 -5.25
N MET A 142 15.85 -5.84 -5.68
CA MET A 142 14.74 -5.09 -6.28
C MET A 142 13.45 -5.44 -5.55
N GLU A 143 12.63 -4.44 -5.26
CA GLU A 143 11.38 -4.62 -4.54
C GLU A 143 10.20 -4.02 -5.29
N ILE A 144 9.05 -4.67 -5.18
CA ILE A 144 7.75 -4.23 -5.67
C ILE A 144 6.76 -4.29 -4.52
N LEU A 145 6.09 -3.17 -4.27
CA LEU A 145 5.07 -3.06 -3.24
C LEU A 145 3.67 -3.15 -3.86
N VAL A 146 2.83 -4.01 -3.30
CA VAL A 146 1.38 -4.06 -3.51
C VAL A 146 0.71 -3.68 -2.20
N THR A 147 0.05 -2.52 -2.18
CA THR A 147 -0.55 -1.99 -0.95
C THR A 147 -1.86 -2.72 -0.61
N GLU A 148 -2.28 -2.67 0.63
CA GLU A 148 -3.56 -3.23 1.07
C GLU A 148 -4.80 -2.61 0.38
N LYS A 149 -4.65 -1.44 -0.24
CA LYS A 149 -5.69 -0.78 -1.04
C LYS A 149 -5.88 -1.45 -2.41
N GLU A 150 -4.88 -2.21 -2.89
CA GLU A 150 -4.90 -2.92 -4.17
C GLU A 150 -5.53 -4.31 -4.01
N VAL A 151 -6.84 -4.37 -3.74
CA VAL A 151 -7.57 -5.61 -3.44
C VAL A 151 -7.87 -6.49 -4.66
N GLU A 152 -7.55 -6.03 -5.86
CA GLU A 152 -7.88 -6.71 -7.12
C GLU A 152 -7.25 -8.10 -7.26
N GLY A 153 -6.13 -8.34 -6.58
CA GLY A 153 -5.46 -9.65 -6.60
C GLY A 153 -6.24 -10.77 -5.92
N GLY A 154 -6.90 -10.47 -4.81
CA GLY A 154 -7.62 -11.47 -4.00
C GLY A 154 -6.70 -12.36 -3.15
N SER A 155 -7.29 -13.39 -2.53
CA SER A 155 -6.61 -14.31 -1.62
C SER A 155 -5.75 -15.38 -2.31
N GLY A 156 -5.70 -15.42 -3.61
CA GLY A 156 -4.92 -16.37 -4.41
C GLY A 156 -4.10 -15.67 -5.49
N ALA A 157 -3.79 -14.38 -5.29
CA ALA A 157 -2.96 -13.63 -6.20
C ALA A 157 -1.52 -14.16 -6.23
N LYS A 158 -0.78 -13.84 -7.29
CA LYS A 158 0.57 -14.28 -7.52
C LYS A 158 1.33 -13.36 -8.45
N PHE A 159 2.65 -13.35 -8.28
CA PHE A 159 3.57 -12.82 -9.27
C PHE A 159 4.11 -13.94 -10.15
N ILE A 160 4.34 -13.62 -11.42
CA ILE A 160 5.21 -14.36 -12.32
C ILE A 160 6.42 -13.47 -12.61
N VAL A 161 7.58 -13.92 -12.15
CA VAL A 161 8.85 -13.22 -12.29
C VAL A 161 9.71 -13.98 -13.27
N LYS A 162 10.25 -13.28 -14.29
CA LYS A 162 11.22 -13.85 -15.23
C LYS A 162 12.53 -13.13 -15.07
N TRP A 163 13.60 -13.91 -14.96
CA TRP A 163 14.95 -13.38 -14.88
C TRP A 163 15.91 -14.20 -15.73
N VAL A 164 17.00 -13.60 -16.13
CA VAL A 164 18.08 -14.20 -16.92
C VAL A 164 19.43 -13.70 -16.43
N ALA A 165 20.48 -14.45 -16.77
CA ALA A 165 21.87 -14.06 -16.55
C ALA A 165 22.75 -14.49 -17.74
N GLU A 166 23.81 -13.73 -17.99
CA GLU A 166 24.79 -13.98 -19.07
C GLU A 166 25.75 -15.11 -18.75
N LYS A 167 25.87 -15.46 -17.48
CA LYS A 167 26.75 -16.50 -16.97
C LYS A 167 26.00 -17.46 -16.04
N GLN A 168 26.62 -18.59 -15.73
CA GLN A 168 26.16 -19.47 -14.67
C GLN A 168 26.39 -18.78 -13.32
N ILE A 169 25.34 -18.60 -12.55
CA ILE A 169 25.31 -17.84 -11.30
C ILE A 169 24.58 -18.60 -10.19
N HIS A 170 24.71 -18.14 -8.96
CA HIS A 170 23.84 -18.53 -7.88
C HIS A 170 22.40 -18.06 -8.18
N GLU A 171 21.42 -18.92 -7.87
CA GLU A 171 20.02 -18.57 -8.10
C GLU A 171 19.59 -17.43 -7.18
N PRO A 172 18.86 -16.41 -7.70
CA PRO A 172 18.35 -15.35 -6.88
C PRO A 172 17.31 -15.88 -5.88
N VAL A 173 17.22 -15.26 -4.72
CA VAL A 173 16.11 -15.46 -3.81
C VAL A 173 14.96 -14.56 -4.24
N ILE A 174 13.84 -15.17 -4.62
CA ILE A 174 12.62 -14.45 -5.03
C ILE A 174 11.51 -14.86 -4.08
N GLN A 175 11.00 -13.89 -3.32
CA GLN A 175 10.02 -14.12 -2.27
C GLN A 175 9.05 -12.97 -2.13
N SER A 176 7.91 -13.23 -1.53
CA SER A 176 6.96 -12.21 -1.10
C SER A 176 6.83 -12.19 0.40
N VAL A 177 6.81 -11.00 0.97
CA VAL A 177 6.60 -10.74 2.40
C VAL A 177 5.25 -10.05 2.55
N MET A 178 4.34 -10.67 3.29
CA MET A 178 3.03 -10.11 3.60
C MET A 178 3.01 -9.60 5.04
N VAL A 179 2.53 -8.36 5.20
CA VAL A 179 2.39 -7.72 6.53
C VAL A 179 1.03 -7.02 6.60
N GLY A 180 0.33 -7.24 7.68
CA GLY A 180 -0.95 -6.55 7.95
C GLY A 180 -1.14 -6.28 9.43
N THR A 181 -1.92 -5.24 9.74
CA THR A 181 -2.29 -4.89 11.11
C THR A 181 -3.78 -4.59 11.18
N SER A 182 -4.47 -5.09 12.19
CA SER A 182 -5.89 -4.81 12.42
C SER A 182 -6.22 -4.96 13.89
N GLY A 183 -6.90 -3.96 14.47
CA GLY A 183 -7.39 -4.01 15.86
C GLY A 183 -6.31 -4.26 16.92
N GLY A 184 -5.08 -3.76 16.70
CA GLY A 184 -3.94 -3.97 17.61
C GLY A 184 -3.23 -5.32 17.43
N GLN A 185 -3.64 -6.13 16.46
CA GLN A 185 -2.97 -7.38 16.09
C GLN A 185 -2.17 -7.20 14.81
N GLY A 186 -0.97 -7.80 14.74
CA GLY A 186 -0.13 -7.87 13.57
C GLY A 186 -0.03 -9.29 13.03
N LEU A 187 0.05 -9.41 11.70
CA LEU A 187 0.32 -10.65 10.99
C LEU A 187 1.44 -10.40 10.00
N SER A 188 2.42 -11.30 9.96
CA SER A 188 3.44 -11.31 8.90
C SER A 188 3.81 -12.73 8.54
N PHE A 189 4.04 -12.95 7.24
CA PHE A 189 4.51 -14.25 6.73
C PHE A 189 5.22 -14.05 5.39
N ILE A 190 6.00 -15.05 5.00
CA ILE A 190 6.81 -15.06 3.78
C ILE A 190 6.38 -16.25 2.93
N CYS A 191 6.32 -16.02 1.61
CA CYS A 191 6.17 -17.08 0.62
C CYS A 191 7.38 -17.05 -0.32
N ASN A 192 8.06 -18.18 -0.44
CA ASN A 192 9.17 -18.35 -1.37
C ASN A 192 8.64 -18.63 -2.78
N GLY A 193 9.37 -18.17 -3.78
CA GLY A 193 9.11 -18.46 -5.18
C GLY A 193 9.34 -19.94 -5.50
N ILE A 194 8.57 -20.44 -6.47
CA ILE A 194 8.68 -21.80 -7.01
C ILE A 194 9.05 -21.66 -8.50
N VAL A 195 10.12 -22.32 -8.90
CA VAL A 195 10.54 -22.34 -10.31
C VAL A 195 9.53 -23.13 -11.12
N LEU A 196 8.97 -22.50 -12.15
CA LEU A 196 8.04 -23.13 -13.10
C LEU A 196 8.76 -23.65 -14.32
N ASP A 197 9.78 -22.90 -14.79
CA ASP A 197 10.51 -23.21 -16.00
C ASP A 197 11.92 -22.63 -15.93
N GLU A 198 12.87 -23.30 -16.59
CA GLU A 198 14.26 -22.89 -16.69
C GLU A 198 14.67 -22.73 -18.15
N VAL A 199 15.50 -21.72 -18.40
CA VAL A 199 16.09 -21.55 -19.74
C VAL A 199 17.05 -22.71 -19.98
N LYS A 200 16.75 -23.54 -20.94
CA LYS A 200 17.66 -24.59 -21.42
C LYS A 200 18.68 -23.94 -22.33
N VAL A 201 19.93 -24.00 -21.94
CA VAL A 201 21.06 -23.61 -22.80
C VAL A 201 21.42 -24.88 -23.60
N ASP A 202 21.23 -24.84 -24.91
CA ASP A 202 21.67 -25.89 -25.83
C ASP A 202 23.19 -25.87 -26.03
#